data_da7360da256f479834097f48001ac2a3
#
_entry.id   da7360da256f479834097f48001ac2a3
#
_cell.length_a   1.000
_cell.length_b   1.000
_cell.length_c   1.000
_cell.angle_alpha   90.00
_cell.angle_beta   90.00
_cell.angle_gamma   90.00
#
_symmetry.space_group_name_H-M   'P 1'
#
loop_
_entity.id
_entity.type
_entity.pdbx_description
1 polymer ?
#
loop_
_entity_poly.entity_id
_entity_poly.type
_entity_poly.pdbx_seq_one_letter_code
_entity_poly.pdbx_strand_id
1 'polypeptide(L)'
;IDYEKRRVHARLRAAAETWPPGFAPQAFLLLEASEVTSSEVVTGLGTVEIRNRIQHTGIIRAEVEPPFLVLAVVGEHSRREGYLALRAYAQPVFSGNQFVPAERDHDRDVLRALQQAQYALRRLGVRMAVKKVLFDITLAAGSARPDFLVALLDEHSGEECKFALQILQSDDADYLELCSIERERLAQAGHVVCLSVSSVTPQSLIRN
;
A
#
# COMPACT_ATOMS: atom_id res chain seq x y z
N ILE A 1 -6.37 -1.62 24.34
CA ILE A 1 -7.55 -1.88 23.48
C ILE A 1 -8.85 -1.95 24.26
N ASP A 2 -8.86 -2.29 25.53
CA ASP A 2 -10.11 -2.39 26.30
C ASP A 2 -10.93 -1.09 26.32
N TYR A 3 -10.26 0.04 26.43
CA TYR A 3 -10.94 1.34 26.38
C TYR A 3 -11.54 1.62 24.99
N GLU A 4 -10.79 1.35 23.93
CA GLU A 4 -11.25 1.56 22.56
C GLU A 4 -12.36 0.58 22.18
N LYS A 5 -12.28 -0.69 22.61
CA LYS A 5 -13.37 -1.66 22.45
C LYS A 5 -14.66 -1.15 23.09
N ARG A 6 -14.61 -0.69 24.35
CA ARG A 6 -15.78 -0.16 25.06
C ARG A 6 -16.39 1.03 24.34
N ARG A 7 -15.57 1.93 23.81
CA ARG A 7 -16.02 3.12 23.09
C ARG A 7 -16.68 2.76 21.76
N VAL A 8 -16.10 1.82 21.00
CA VAL A 8 -16.70 1.31 19.75
C VAL A 8 -18.01 0.59 20.04
N HIS A 9 -18.04 -0.28 21.05
CA HIS A 9 -19.25 -0.99 21.45
C HIS A 9 -20.38 -0.05 21.88
N ALA A 10 -20.08 1.01 22.64
CA ALA A 10 -21.06 2.01 23.03
C ALA A 10 -21.67 2.75 21.83
N ARG A 11 -20.84 3.13 20.86
CA ARG A 11 -21.28 3.78 19.64
C ARG A 11 -22.13 2.86 18.77
N LEU A 12 -21.75 1.59 18.64
CA LEU A 12 -22.52 0.60 17.87
C LEU A 12 -23.89 0.33 18.51
N ARG A 13 -23.97 0.27 19.84
CA ARG A 13 -25.26 0.14 20.54
C ARG A 13 -26.16 1.34 20.30
N ALA A 14 -25.63 2.55 20.41
CA ALA A 14 -26.39 3.76 20.14
C ALA A 14 -26.85 3.82 18.65
N ALA A 15 -26.00 3.43 17.72
CA ALA A 15 -26.35 3.37 16.32
C ALA A 15 -27.44 2.32 16.03
N ALA A 16 -27.50 1.22 16.76
CA ALA A 16 -28.47 0.15 16.56
C ALA A 16 -29.93 0.63 16.72
N GLU A 17 -30.16 1.68 17.51
CA GLU A 17 -31.48 2.26 17.72
C GLU A 17 -32.06 2.91 16.44
N THR A 18 -31.19 3.42 15.59
CA THR A 18 -31.55 4.12 14.33
C THR A 18 -31.11 3.39 13.09
N TRP A 19 -30.53 2.19 13.22
CA TRP A 19 -30.03 1.42 12.08
C TRP A 19 -31.19 0.88 11.23
N PRO A 20 -31.01 0.78 9.91
CA PRO A 20 -32.02 0.23 9.03
C PRO A 20 -32.48 -1.18 9.46
N PRO A 21 -33.78 -1.48 9.48
CA PRO A 21 -34.28 -2.79 9.87
C PRO A 21 -33.74 -3.88 8.95
N GLY A 22 -33.42 -5.04 9.52
CA GLY A 22 -32.88 -6.19 8.78
C GLY A 22 -31.35 -6.22 8.66
N PHE A 23 -30.64 -5.19 9.14
CA PHE A 23 -29.19 -5.14 9.17
C PHE A 23 -28.67 -4.93 10.58
N ALA A 24 -27.54 -5.57 10.94
CA ALA A 24 -26.83 -5.28 12.17
C ALA A 24 -25.83 -4.12 11.94
N PRO A 25 -25.68 -3.18 12.89
CA PRO A 25 -24.72 -2.11 12.77
C PRO A 25 -23.29 -2.64 12.75
N GLN A 26 -22.47 -2.03 11.91
CA GLN A 26 -21.05 -2.34 11.78
C GLN A 26 -20.21 -1.07 11.93
N ALA A 27 -19.01 -1.22 12.43
CA ALA A 27 -17.99 -0.17 12.46
C ALA A 27 -16.71 -0.67 11.79
N PHE A 28 -15.95 0.28 11.26
CA PHE A 28 -14.62 0.03 10.74
C PHE A 28 -13.60 0.62 11.69
N LEU A 29 -12.60 -0.20 12.07
CA LEU A 29 -11.42 0.23 12.81
C LEU A 29 -10.25 0.24 11.86
N LEU A 30 -9.59 1.38 11.77
CA LEU A 30 -8.32 1.49 11.06
C LEU A 30 -7.20 1.42 12.10
N LEU A 31 -6.32 0.44 11.95
CA LEU A 31 -5.28 0.11 12.90
C LEU A 31 -3.93 0.06 12.20
N GLU A 32 -2.89 0.57 12.85
CA GLU A 32 -1.52 0.25 12.52
C GLU A 32 -1.11 -1.00 13.28
N ALA A 33 -0.56 -2.00 12.59
CA ALA A 33 -0.17 -3.27 13.18
C ALA A 33 1.32 -3.55 12.93
N SER A 34 1.96 -4.06 13.98
CA SER A 34 3.34 -4.57 13.93
C SER A 34 3.40 -6.06 13.58
N GLU A 35 2.28 -6.77 13.71
CA GLU A 35 2.18 -8.17 13.35
C GLU A 35 0.73 -8.51 12.97
N VAL A 36 0.57 -9.40 12.01
CA VAL A 36 -0.72 -9.92 11.58
C VAL A 36 -0.59 -11.43 11.40
N THR A 37 -1.32 -12.19 12.20
CA THR A 37 -1.40 -13.65 12.09
C THR A 37 -2.67 -14.07 11.37
N SER A 38 -3.02 -15.34 11.39
CA SER A 38 -4.27 -15.86 10.83
C SER A 38 -5.53 -15.39 11.58
N SER A 39 -5.40 -15.02 12.88
CA SER A 39 -6.52 -14.68 13.75
C SER A 39 -6.31 -13.45 14.62
N GLU A 40 -5.12 -12.84 14.62
CA GLU A 40 -4.78 -11.74 15.51
C GLU A 40 -4.07 -10.61 14.78
N VAL A 41 -4.32 -9.41 15.25
CA VAL A 41 -3.67 -8.17 14.82
C VAL A 41 -3.01 -7.54 16.03
N VAL A 42 -1.67 -7.47 16.04
CA VAL A 42 -0.87 -6.86 17.11
C VAL A 42 -0.64 -5.39 16.78
N THR A 43 -1.03 -4.52 17.69
CA THR A 43 -0.90 -3.06 17.56
C THR A 43 -0.13 -2.48 18.74
N GLY A 44 0.32 -1.24 18.65
CA GLY A 44 0.93 -0.52 19.78
C GLY A 44 0.00 -0.35 20.99
N LEU A 45 -1.31 -0.55 20.82
CA LEU A 45 -2.32 -0.48 21.88
C LEU A 45 -2.73 -1.85 22.43
N GLY A 46 -2.16 -2.93 21.90
CA GLY A 46 -2.44 -4.32 22.27
C GLY A 46 -2.98 -5.14 21.11
N THR A 47 -3.35 -6.39 21.39
CA THR A 47 -3.80 -7.37 20.39
C THR A 47 -5.31 -7.31 20.16
N VAL A 48 -5.72 -7.40 18.91
CA VAL A 48 -7.11 -7.51 18.48
C VAL A 48 -7.33 -8.90 17.89
N GLU A 49 -8.14 -9.73 18.55
CA GLU A 49 -8.57 -11.01 18.02
C GLU A 49 -9.62 -10.81 16.92
N ILE A 50 -9.44 -11.50 15.78
CA ILE A 50 -10.35 -11.47 14.63
C ILE A 50 -11.08 -12.82 14.57
N ARG A 51 -12.39 -12.77 14.68
CA ARG A 51 -13.21 -13.97 14.88
C ARG A 51 -13.23 -14.90 13.67
N ASN A 52 -13.35 -14.37 12.46
CA ASN A 52 -13.52 -15.19 11.27
C ASN A 52 -12.23 -15.30 10.45
N ARG A 53 -11.85 -14.22 9.79
CA ARG A 53 -10.75 -14.24 8.82
C ARG A 53 -10.04 -12.92 8.73
N ILE A 54 -8.72 -12.99 8.61
CA ILE A 54 -7.88 -11.88 8.15
C ILE A 54 -7.55 -12.14 6.69
N GLN A 55 -7.88 -11.18 5.84
CA GLN A 55 -7.53 -11.20 4.44
C GLN A 55 -6.40 -10.21 4.21
N HIS A 56 -5.33 -10.70 3.68
CA HIS A 56 -4.25 -9.83 3.24
C HIS A 56 -4.57 -9.27 1.84
N THR A 57 -4.23 -8.04 1.58
CA THR A 57 -4.34 -7.40 0.27
C THR A 57 -2.96 -7.36 -0.39
N GLY A 58 -2.92 -7.48 -1.71
CA GLY A 58 -1.67 -7.56 -2.47
C GLY A 58 -1.20 -9.00 -2.68
N ILE A 59 -0.04 -9.15 -3.31
CA ILE A 59 0.58 -10.46 -3.57
C ILE A 59 1.31 -10.87 -2.30
N ILE A 60 0.63 -11.60 -1.42
CA ILE A 60 1.27 -12.08 -0.21
C ILE A 60 1.88 -13.44 -0.47
N ARG A 61 3.16 -13.44 -0.60
CA ARG A 61 4.00 -14.53 -0.13
C ARG A 61 4.29 -14.27 1.34
N ALA A 62 4.39 -15.30 2.14
CA ALA A 62 4.33 -15.32 3.61
C ALA A 62 5.39 -14.50 4.39
N GLU A 63 6.06 -13.53 3.79
CA GLU A 63 7.28 -12.90 4.32
C GLU A 63 7.30 -11.38 4.20
N VAL A 64 6.14 -10.74 4.13
CA VAL A 64 6.14 -9.27 4.11
C VAL A 64 6.24 -8.73 5.52
N GLU A 65 7.30 -7.97 5.79
CA GLU A 65 7.55 -7.36 7.09
C GLU A 65 6.54 -6.25 7.44
N PRO A 66 6.36 -5.96 8.73
CA PRO A 66 5.55 -4.82 9.17
C PRO A 66 6.18 -3.48 8.72
N PRO A 67 5.45 -2.37 8.80
CA PRO A 67 4.12 -2.21 9.38
C PRO A 67 2.98 -2.55 8.42
N PHE A 68 1.81 -2.84 9.02
CA PHE A 68 0.58 -3.07 8.28
C PHE A 68 -0.46 -2.02 8.62
N LEU A 69 -1.22 -1.59 7.62
CA LEU A 69 -2.49 -0.90 7.81
C LEU A 69 -3.59 -1.95 7.80
N VAL A 70 -4.37 -2.02 8.88
CA VAL A 70 -5.42 -3.03 9.01
C VAL A 70 -6.78 -2.35 9.13
N LEU A 71 -7.70 -2.73 8.25
CA LEU A 71 -9.11 -2.38 8.34
C LEU A 71 -9.86 -3.55 8.98
N ALA A 72 -10.23 -3.42 10.26
CA ALA A 72 -11.03 -4.40 10.97
C ALA A 72 -12.51 -4.03 10.96
N VAL A 73 -13.36 -4.99 10.65
CA VAL A 73 -14.83 -4.84 10.67
C VAL A 73 -15.35 -5.36 12.00
N VAL A 74 -15.93 -4.46 12.79
CA VAL A 74 -16.58 -4.78 14.07
C VAL A 74 -18.07 -4.84 13.88
N GLY A 75 -18.69 -5.91 14.30
CA GLY A 75 -20.14 -6.12 14.19
C GLY A 75 -20.66 -7.04 15.30
N GLU A 76 -21.98 -7.18 15.40
CA GLU A 76 -22.60 -8.11 16.33
C GLU A 76 -22.39 -9.54 15.85
N HIS A 77 -21.73 -10.36 16.69
CA HIS A 77 -21.56 -11.79 16.41
C HIS A 77 -22.77 -12.60 16.92
N SER A 78 -23.17 -12.34 18.17
CA SER A 78 -24.37 -12.88 18.77
C SER A 78 -24.85 -11.97 19.89
N ARG A 79 -26.11 -12.10 20.31
CA ARG A 79 -26.64 -11.32 21.44
C ARG A 79 -25.89 -11.58 22.75
N ARG A 80 -25.25 -12.74 22.90
CA ARG A 80 -24.49 -13.10 24.11
C ARG A 80 -23.08 -12.55 24.10
N GLU A 81 -22.42 -12.59 22.95
CA GLU A 81 -21.02 -12.17 22.80
C GLU A 81 -20.88 -10.68 22.46
N GLY A 82 -21.96 -10.09 21.94
CA GLY A 82 -21.99 -8.67 21.57
C GLY A 82 -21.19 -8.35 20.32
N TYR A 83 -20.52 -7.20 20.32
CA TYR A 83 -19.74 -6.72 19.17
C TYR A 83 -18.31 -7.25 19.24
N LEU A 84 -17.87 -7.89 18.16
CA LEU A 84 -16.53 -8.44 18.00
C LEU A 84 -15.91 -7.95 16.68
N ALA A 85 -14.58 -8.00 16.59
CA ALA A 85 -13.90 -7.85 15.31
C ALA A 85 -14.11 -9.12 14.50
N LEU A 86 -14.96 -9.06 13.49
CA LEU A 86 -15.43 -10.22 12.74
C LEU A 86 -14.47 -10.63 11.64
N ARG A 87 -13.93 -9.65 10.92
CA ARG A 87 -12.97 -9.84 9.82
C ARG A 87 -12.03 -8.66 9.73
N ALA A 88 -10.88 -8.86 9.12
CA ALA A 88 -9.95 -7.78 8.86
C ALA A 88 -9.34 -7.90 7.47
N TYR A 89 -8.89 -6.76 6.94
CA TYR A 89 -8.11 -6.64 5.72
C TYR A 89 -6.78 -5.99 6.11
N ALA A 90 -5.69 -6.69 5.87
CA ALA A 90 -4.35 -6.23 6.20
C ALA A 90 -3.58 -5.88 4.92
N GLN A 91 -3.06 -4.67 4.87
CA GLN A 91 -2.23 -4.16 3.78
C GLN A 91 -0.86 -3.80 4.34
N PRO A 92 0.22 -4.45 3.88
CA PRO A 92 1.57 -3.96 4.17
C PRO A 92 1.73 -2.53 3.64
N VAL A 93 2.37 -1.66 4.43
CA VAL A 93 2.57 -0.26 4.06
C VAL A 93 4.03 0.16 4.24
N PHE A 94 4.40 1.28 3.65
CA PHE A 94 5.76 1.80 3.69
C PHE A 94 6.22 2.10 5.11
N SER A 95 5.41 2.82 5.88
CA SER A 95 5.70 3.15 7.29
C SER A 95 4.41 3.49 8.03
N GLY A 96 4.46 3.54 9.36
CA GLY A 96 3.34 3.94 10.20
C GLY A 96 2.86 5.38 10.00
N ASN A 97 3.71 6.24 9.47
CA ASN A 97 3.37 7.64 9.15
C ASN A 97 2.97 7.87 7.69
N GLN A 98 3.23 6.89 6.83
CA GLN A 98 2.95 6.96 5.39
C GLN A 98 2.34 5.64 4.93
N PHE A 99 1.03 5.62 4.83
CA PHE A 99 0.26 4.42 4.46
C PHE A 99 0.29 4.15 2.95
N VAL A 100 1.45 4.36 2.32
CA VAL A 100 1.65 3.96 0.93
C VAL A 100 1.74 2.43 0.90
N PRO A 101 0.90 1.74 0.13
CA PRO A 101 0.95 0.29 0.02
C PRO A 101 2.32 -0.19 -0.45
N ALA A 102 2.86 -1.19 0.25
CA ALA A 102 4.05 -1.92 -0.11
C ALA A 102 3.65 -3.38 -0.31
N GLU A 103 3.66 -3.85 -1.54
CA GLU A 103 3.29 -5.23 -1.84
C GLU A 103 4.43 -6.22 -1.49
N ARG A 104 5.66 -5.69 -1.36
CA ARG A 104 6.91 -6.42 -1.11
C ARG A 104 7.88 -5.55 -0.33
N ASP A 105 8.85 -6.17 0.36
CA ASP A 105 9.81 -5.41 1.17
C ASP A 105 10.73 -4.50 0.34
N HIS A 106 11.14 -4.93 -0.85
CA HIS A 106 11.91 -4.05 -1.73
C HIS A 106 11.12 -2.83 -2.25
N ASP A 107 9.78 -2.84 -2.26
CA ASP A 107 9.01 -1.63 -2.53
C ASP A 107 9.33 -0.53 -1.51
N ARG A 108 9.62 -0.92 -0.26
CA ARG A 108 10.03 0.03 0.79
C ARG A 108 11.41 0.60 0.53
N ASP A 109 12.35 -0.22 0.06
CA ASP A 109 13.70 0.24 -0.26
C ASP A 109 13.69 1.20 -1.44
N VAL A 110 12.92 0.88 -2.48
CA VAL A 110 12.71 1.78 -3.61
C VAL A 110 12.06 3.09 -3.18
N LEU A 111 11.01 3.05 -2.36
CA LEU A 111 10.36 4.26 -1.84
C LEU A 111 11.32 5.11 -1.02
N ARG A 112 12.17 4.51 -0.17
CA ARG A 112 13.21 5.23 0.58
C ARG A 112 14.21 5.90 -0.37
N ALA A 113 14.67 5.17 -1.39
CA ALA A 113 15.59 5.71 -2.38
C ALA A 113 14.97 6.86 -3.18
N LEU A 114 13.71 6.74 -3.59
CA LEU A 114 12.96 7.81 -4.26
C LEU A 114 12.79 9.05 -3.37
N GLN A 115 12.50 8.88 -2.08
CA GLN A 115 12.42 10.01 -1.13
C GLN A 115 13.77 10.71 -0.93
N GLN A 116 14.86 9.95 -0.86
CA GLN A 116 16.20 10.52 -0.78
C GLN A 116 16.56 11.27 -2.06
N ALA A 117 16.24 10.71 -3.24
CA ALA A 117 16.41 11.39 -4.52
C ALA A 117 15.58 12.67 -4.59
N GLN A 118 14.32 12.63 -4.15
CA GLN A 118 13.44 13.81 -4.08
C GLN A 118 14.06 14.93 -3.24
N TYR A 119 14.62 14.59 -2.08
CA TYR A 119 15.31 15.57 -1.22
C TYR A 119 16.55 16.15 -1.89
N ALA A 120 17.37 15.32 -2.54
CA ALA A 120 18.58 15.78 -3.24
C ALA A 120 18.24 16.67 -4.44
N LEU A 121 17.28 16.28 -5.28
CA LEU A 121 16.83 17.03 -6.44
C LEU A 121 16.24 18.39 -6.06
N ARG A 122 15.49 18.47 -4.96
CA ARG A 122 14.93 19.72 -4.46
C ARG A 122 16.01 20.78 -4.18
N ARG A 123 17.20 20.34 -3.71
CA ARG A 123 18.35 21.24 -3.48
C ARG A 123 18.96 21.78 -4.78
N LEU A 124 18.68 21.13 -5.90
CA LEU A 124 19.09 21.54 -7.25
C LEU A 124 18.03 22.32 -8.00
N GLY A 125 16.91 22.67 -7.34
CA GLY A 125 15.78 23.37 -7.97
C GLY A 125 14.87 22.45 -8.80
N VAL A 126 14.96 21.13 -8.61
CA VAL A 126 14.09 20.17 -9.30
C VAL A 126 13.08 19.61 -8.32
N ARG A 127 11.79 19.79 -8.61
CA ARG A 127 10.70 19.19 -7.85
C ARG A 127 10.37 17.81 -8.41
N MET A 128 10.39 16.79 -7.56
CA MET A 128 10.03 15.43 -7.91
C MET A 128 8.72 15.04 -7.22
N ALA A 129 7.75 14.54 -7.97
CA ALA A 129 6.53 13.92 -7.47
C ALA A 129 6.57 12.42 -7.77
N VAL A 130 6.22 11.60 -6.79
CA VAL A 130 6.19 10.14 -6.90
C VAL A 130 4.81 9.64 -6.53
N LYS A 131 4.23 8.78 -7.37
CA LYS A 131 2.93 8.16 -7.16
C LYS A 131 3.07 6.64 -7.30
N LYS A 132 2.78 5.88 -6.24
CA LYS A 132 2.61 4.41 -6.34
C LYS A 132 1.36 4.11 -7.14
N VAL A 133 1.48 3.20 -8.10
CA VAL A 133 0.34 2.75 -8.91
C VAL A 133 -0.24 1.49 -8.30
N LEU A 134 -1.53 1.51 -7.99
CA LEU A 134 -2.22 0.42 -7.31
C LEU A 134 -3.08 -0.43 -8.25
N PHE A 135 -3.44 0.10 -9.40
CA PHE A 135 -4.34 -0.53 -10.36
C PHE A 135 -3.76 -0.44 -11.77
N ASP A 136 -4.17 -1.36 -12.62
CA ASP A 136 -3.79 -1.34 -14.03
C ASP A 136 -4.26 -0.03 -14.68
N ILE A 137 -3.38 0.53 -15.49
CA ILE A 137 -3.67 1.69 -16.35
C ILE A 137 -4.12 1.15 -17.70
N THR A 138 -5.28 1.59 -18.18
CA THR A 138 -5.75 1.25 -19.53
C THR A 138 -5.03 2.10 -20.55
N LEU A 139 -4.33 1.45 -21.47
CA LEU A 139 -3.58 2.04 -22.57
C LEU A 139 -4.16 1.56 -23.90
N ALA A 140 -3.80 2.21 -25.00
CA ALA A 140 -4.25 1.79 -26.34
C ALA A 140 -3.82 0.35 -26.70
N ALA A 141 -2.65 -0.07 -26.21
CA ALA A 141 -2.08 -1.41 -26.45
C ALA A 141 -2.49 -2.48 -25.40
N GLY A 142 -3.42 -2.17 -24.49
CA GLY A 142 -3.84 -3.04 -23.42
C GLY A 142 -3.59 -2.42 -22.04
N SER A 143 -3.79 -3.18 -20.98
CA SER A 143 -3.50 -2.69 -19.62
C SER A 143 -2.04 -2.97 -19.23
N ALA A 144 -1.50 -2.08 -18.39
CA ALA A 144 -0.20 -2.26 -17.75
C ALA A 144 -0.18 -1.54 -16.39
N ARG A 145 0.65 -2.01 -15.47
CA ARG A 145 0.77 -1.43 -14.12
C ARG A 145 2.23 -1.18 -13.77
N PRO A 146 2.75 0.03 -14.03
CA PRO A 146 4.07 0.40 -13.53
C PRO A 146 4.08 0.43 -12.00
N ASP A 147 5.22 0.21 -11.39
CA ASP A 147 5.33 0.28 -9.93
C ASP A 147 5.12 1.71 -9.42
N PHE A 148 5.69 2.70 -10.14
CA PHE A 148 5.53 4.12 -9.82
C PHE A 148 5.38 4.97 -11.06
N LEU A 149 4.69 6.10 -10.91
CA LEU A 149 4.76 7.23 -11.83
C LEU A 149 5.57 8.34 -11.18
N VAL A 150 6.55 8.85 -11.91
CA VAL A 150 7.45 9.92 -11.45
C VAL A 150 7.29 11.13 -12.37
N ALA A 151 7.16 12.30 -11.78
CA ALA A 151 7.19 13.58 -12.48
C ALA A 151 8.30 14.44 -11.90
N LEU A 152 9.11 14.98 -12.77
CA LEU A 152 10.19 15.94 -12.46
C LEU A 152 9.81 17.28 -13.06
N LEU A 153 9.93 18.35 -12.28
CA LEU A 153 9.73 19.72 -12.71
C LEU A 153 10.97 20.53 -12.36
N ASP A 154 11.67 21.05 -13.37
CA ASP A 154 12.72 22.05 -13.18
C ASP A 154 12.06 23.40 -12.86
N GLU A 155 12.30 23.90 -11.66
CA GLU A 155 11.70 25.17 -11.19
C GLU A 155 12.34 26.41 -11.89
N HIS A 156 13.50 26.26 -12.54
CA HIS A 156 14.16 27.36 -13.24
C HIS A 156 13.69 27.49 -14.70
N SER A 157 13.62 26.35 -15.41
CA SER A 157 13.19 26.34 -16.82
C SER A 157 11.68 26.17 -16.98
N GLY A 158 11.00 25.61 -15.97
CA GLY A 158 9.60 25.20 -16.06
C GLY A 158 9.40 23.91 -16.87
N GLU A 159 10.47 23.23 -17.27
CA GLU A 159 10.38 21.98 -18.00
C GLU A 159 9.87 20.84 -17.10
N GLU A 160 8.90 20.07 -17.61
CA GLU A 160 8.36 18.89 -16.93
C GLU A 160 8.74 17.62 -17.70
N CYS A 161 9.27 16.63 -16.96
CA CYS A 161 9.51 15.28 -17.47
C CYS A 161 8.69 14.28 -16.64
N LYS A 162 7.99 13.37 -17.32
CA LYS A 162 7.22 12.29 -16.69
C LYS A 162 7.67 10.94 -17.22
N PHE A 163 7.79 9.97 -16.31
CA PHE A 163 8.10 8.60 -16.69
C PHE A 163 7.44 7.59 -15.78
N ALA A 164 7.23 6.39 -16.33
CA ALA A 164 6.82 5.21 -15.58
C ALA A 164 8.07 4.50 -15.05
N LEU A 165 8.06 4.11 -13.79
CA LEU A 165 9.13 3.33 -13.18
C LEU A 165 8.64 1.90 -12.98
N GLN A 166 9.36 0.95 -13.55
CA GLN A 166 9.17 -0.48 -13.40
C GLN A 166 10.37 -1.10 -12.68
N ILE A 167 10.10 -1.92 -11.67
CA ILE A 167 11.13 -2.53 -10.83
C ILE A 167 11.27 -4.00 -11.20
N LEU A 168 12.41 -4.36 -11.73
CA LEU A 168 12.74 -5.74 -12.06
C LEU A 168 13.22 -6.47 -10.81
N GLN A 169 12.49 -7.51 -10.43
CA GLN A 169 12.65 -8.20 -9.14
C GLN A 169 13.37 -9.53 -9.24
N SER A 170 13.50 -10.05 -10.45
CA SER A 170 14.12 -11.34 -10.73
C SER A 170 14.83 -11.27 -12.07
N ASP A 171 15.89 -12.06 -12.20
CA ASP A 171 16.59 -12.31 -13.45
C ASP A 171 16.02 -13.55 -14.18
N ASP A 172 14.88 -14.08 -13.74
CA ASP A 172 14.19 -15.20 -14.38
C ASP A 172 13.71 -14.79 -15.77
N ALA A 173 13.98 -15.63 -16.76
CA ALA A 173 13.74 -15.32 -18.18
C ALA A 173 12.24 -15.12 -18.49
N ASP A 174 11.37 -15.97 -17.94
CA ASP A 174 9.93 -15.88 -18.15
C ASP A 174 9.36 -14.62 -17.51
N TYR A 175 9.86 -14.27 -16.31
CA TYR A 175 9.51 -13.02 -15.65
C TYR A 175 9.96 -11.79 -16.45
N LEU A 176 11.20 -11.79 -16.95
CA LEU A 176 11.73 -10.67 -17.74
C LEU A 176 10.98 -10.51 -19.07
N GLU A 177 10.53 -11.60 -19.70
CA GLU A 177 9.69 -11.55 -20.89
C GLU A 177 8.35 -10.86 -20.61
N LEU A 178 7.67 -11.23 -19.53
CA LEU A 178 6.43 -10.57 -19.08
C LEU A 178 6.65 -9.08 -18.80
N CYS A 179 7.72 -8.73 -18.11
CA CYS A 179 8.09 -7.34 -17.85
C CYS A 179 8.39 -6.57 -19.13
N SER A 180 8.99 -7.23 -20.14
CA SER A 180 9.25 -6.62 -21.44
C SER A 180 7.96 -6.25 -22.18
N ILE A 181 6.97 -7.14 -22.18
CA ILE A 181 5.65 -6.89 -22.79
C ILE A 181 4.96 -5.70 -22.10
N GLU A 182 4.97 -5.65 -20.77
CA GLU A 182 4.42 -4.51 -20.03
C GLU A 182 5.16 -3.21 -20.35
N ARG A 183 6.47 -3.24 -20.38
CA ARG A 183 7.31 -2.09 -20.74
C ARG A 183 7.00 -1.56 -22.14
N GLU A 184 6.83 -2.42 -23.11
CA GLU A 184 6.47 -2.02 -24.47
C GLU A 184 5.11 -1.30 -24.53
N ARG A 185 4.13 -1.79 -23.76
CA ARG A 185 2.83 -1.13 -23.63
C ARG A 185 2.97 0.25 -22.98
N LEU A 186 3.72 0.35 -21.90
CA LEU A 186 3.97 1.61 -21.19
C LEU A 186 4.74 2.61 -22.07
N ALA A 187 5.73 2.15 -22.84
CA ALA A 187 6.55 2.99 -23.71
C ALA A 187 5.74 3.67 -24.82
N GLN A 188 4.60 3.10 -25.22
CA GLN A 188 3.68 3.75 -26.16
C GLN A 188 2.95 4.96 -25.52
N ALA A 189 2.86 5.01 -24.21
CA ALA A 189 2.22 6.11 -23.48
C ALA A 189 3.22 7.15 -22.94
N GLY A 190 4.52 6.84 -22.94
CA GLY A 190 5.55 7.75 -22.43
C GLY A 190 6.88 7.06 -22.14
N HIS A 191 7.74 7.78 -21.44
CA HIS A 191 9.04 7.25 -21.04
C HIS A 191 8.89 6.19 -19.95
N VAL A 192 9.67 5.11 -20.06
CA VAL A 192 9.73 4.03 -19.08
C VAL A 192 11.18 3.84 -18.62
N VAL A 193 11.37 3.83 -17.31
CA VAL A 193 12.65 3.52 -16.67
C VAL A 193 12.50 2.18 -15.95
N CYS A 194 13.41 1.26 -16.25
CA CYS A 194 13.48 -0.04 -15.57
C CYS A 194 14.66 -0.04 -14.61
N LEU A 195 14.42 -0.44 -13.36
CA LEU A 195 15.46 -0.59 -12.35
C LEU A 195 15.47 -2.03 -11.85
N SER A 196 16.64 -2.64 -11.82
CA SER A 196 16.83 -3.89 -11.07
C SER A 196 16.90 -3.60 -9.59
N VAL A 197 16.29 -4.44 -8.75
CA VAL A 197 16.34 -4.31 -7.29
C VAL A 197 17.78 -4.24 -6.77
N SER A 198 18.68 -5.01 -7.36
CA SER A 198 20.11 -5.01 -6.99
C SER A 198 20.83 -3.67 -7.28
N SER A 199 20.27 -2.82 -8.13
CA SER A 199 20.85 -1.53 -8.54
C SER A 199 20.19 -0.31 -7.92
N VAL A 200 19.17 -0.48 -7.08
CA VAL A 200 18.41 0.64 -6.50
C VAL A 200 19.21 1.32 -5.41
N THR A 201 19.79 2.46 -5.75
CA THR A 201 20.41 3.38 -4.80
C THR A 201 19.93 4.80 -5.08
N PRO A 202 20.00 5.74 -4.11
CA PRO A 202 19.64 7.13 -4.37
C PRO A 202 20.44 7.74 -5.53
N GLN A 203 21.71 7.37 -5.67
CA GLN A 203 22.59 7.85 -6.73
C GLN A 203 22.19 7.29 -8.12
N SER A 204 21.73 6.05 -8.20
CA SER A 204 21.28 5.46 -9.47
C SER A 204 19.99 6.13 -9.98
N LEU A 205 19.12 6.58 -9.09
CA LEU A 205 17.88 7.28 -9.43
C LEU A 205 18.10 8.73 -9.92
N ILE A 206 19.24 9.34 -9.58
CA ILE A 206 19.57 10.73 -9.98
C ILE A 206 20.35 10.74 -11.32
N ARG A 207 21.07 9.67 -11.65
CA ARG A 207 21.93 9.61 -12.84
C ARG A 207 21.23 9.14 -14.12
N ASN A 208 20.08 8.50 -13.99
CA ASN A 208 19.22 8.06 -15.11
C ASN A 208 18.15 9.09 -15.42
#